data_5cedbc19ee53f06e22751c5672509bb0
#
_entry.id   5cedbc19ee53f06e22751c5672509bb0
#
_cell.length_a   1.000
_cell.length_b   1.000
_cell.length_c   1.000
_cell.angle_alpha   90.00
_cell.angle_beta   90.00
_cell.angle_gamma   90.00
#
_symmetry.space_group_name_H-M   'P 1'
#
loop_
_entity.id
_entity.type
_entity.pdbx_description
1 polymer ?
#
loop_
_entity_poly.entity_id
_entity_poly.type
_entity_poly.pdbx_seq_one_letter_code
_entity_poly.pdbx_strand_id
1 'polypeptide(L)'
;SQRTAIGQRDDGTVIMIVTDGRTASSLGATHNDMIDLMVSYGAVSAGMLDGGSSAMMFYRDYYDKYDIDKSTLDEYQLQGLVNNYKAFTNPRRIPTFFMVKPEA
;
A
#
# COMPACT_ATOMS: atom_id res chain seq x y z
N SER A 1 11.97 6.15 2.53
CA SER A 1 11.42 4.86 2.98
C SER A 1 9.99 4.68 2.49
N GLN A 2 9.52 3.45 2.54
CA GLN A 2 8.14 3.11 2.25
C GLN A 2 7.22 3.73 3.28
N ARG A 3 6.02 4.13 2.87
CA ARG A 3 5.04 4.76 3.75
C ARG A 3 3.67 4.17 3.52
N THR A 4 2.86 4.19 4.57
CA THR A 4 1.47 3.73 4.56
C THR A 4 0.60 4.77 5.23
N ALA A 5 -0.56 5.04 4.65
CA ALA A 5 -1.52 5.97 5.23
C ALA A 5 -2.95 5.48 4.99
N ILE A 6 -3.84 5.88 5.87
CA ILE A 6 -5.27 5.63 5.75
C ILE A 6 -6.00 6.96 5.90
N GLY A 7 -7.02 7.18 5.09
CA GLY A 7 -7.81 8.40 5.13
C GLY A 7 -9.26 8.14 4.85
N GLN A 8 -10.08 9.18 4.97
CA GLN A 8 -11.50 9.07 4.72
C GLN A 8 -12.01 10.33 4.02
N ARG A 9 -12.83 10.12 3.02
CA ARG A 9 -13.57 11.21 2.36
C ARG A 9 -14.78 11.61 3.18
N ASP A 10 -15.33 12.77 2.86
CA ASP A 10 -16.53 13.31 3.50
C ASP A 10 -17.74 12.38 3.35
N ASP A 11 -17.82 11.63 2.25
CA ASP A 11 -18.89 10.66 2.00
C ASP A 11 -18.70 9.31 2.72
N GLY A 12 -17.64 9.17 3.53
CA GLY A 12 -17.33 7.96 4.26
C GLY A 12 -16.39 6.99 3.52
N THR A 13 -16.06 7.25 2.26
CA THR A 13 -15.14 6.39 1.51
C THR A 13 -13.78 6.34 2.18
N VAL A 14 -13.26 5.13 2.44
CA VAL A 14 -11.93 4.93 3.03
C VAL A 14 -10.88 4.81 1.94
N ILE A 15 -9.77 5.50 2.14
CA ILE A 15 -8.63 5.51 1.23
C ILE A 15 -7.44 4.88 1.94
N MET A 16 -6.81 3.90 1.31
CA MET A 16 -5.57 3.31 1.81
C MET A 16 -4.48 3.51 0.77
N ILE A 17 -3.34 4.04 1.19
CA ILE A 17 -2.20 4.31 0.31
C ILE A 17 -0.95 3.65 0.87
N VAL A 18 -0.23 2.95 -0.01
CA VAL A 18 1.12 2.49 0.25
C VAL A 18 2.03 3.04 -0.83
N THR A 19 3.22 3.50 -0.44
CA THR A 19 4.23 3.97 -1.39
C THR A 19 5.48 3.12 -1.29
N ASP A 20 6.14 2.93 -2.43
CA ASP A 20 7.44 2.26 -2.45
C ASP A 20 8.51 3.16 -1.83
N GLY A 21 9.56 2.52 -1.33
CA GLY A 21 10.72 3.21 -0.82
C GLY A 21 11.59 3.75 -1.95
N ARG A 22 12.73 4.32 -1.56
CA ARG A 22 13.70 4.84 -2.50
C ARG A 22 14.32 3.71 -3.32
N THR A 23 14.23 3.83 -4.63
CA THR A 23 14.80 2.88 -5.58
C THR A 23 15.55 3.65 -6.67
N ALA A 24 16.15 2.94 -7.64
CA ALA A 24 16.79 3.58 -8.79
C ALA A 24 15.83 4.42 -9.63
N SER A 25 14.53 4.10 -9.60
CA SER A 25 13.48 4.79 -10.37
C SER A 25 12.53 5.63 -9.51
N SER A 26 12.72 5.66 -8.19
CA SER A 26 11.82 6.38 -7.27
C SER A 26 12.61 6.95 -6.10
N LEU A 27 12.31 8.20 -5.73
CA LEU A 27 12.90 8.85 -4.57
C LEU A 27 12.18 8.53 -3.26
N GLY A 28 11.05 7.82 -3.34
CA GLY A 28 10.17 7.60 -2.20
C GLY A 28 9.32 8.84 -1.89
N ALA A 29 8.40 8.70 -0.96
CA ALA A 29 7.48 9.75 -0.57
C ALA A 29 7.88 10.35 0.78
N THR A 30 7.76 11.68 0.90
CA THR A 30 7.85 12.39 2.18
C THR A 30 6.50 12.40 2.88
N HIS A 31 6.47 12.85 4.15
CA HIS A 31 5.19 13.06 4.85
C HIS A 31 4.31 14.07 4.11
N ASN A 32 4.91 15.15 3.58
CA ASN A 32 4.15 16.14 2.81
C ASN A 32 3.59 15.53 1.52
N ASP A 33 4.35 14.67 0.85
CA ASP A 33 3.85 13.95 -0.33
C ASP A 33 2.64 13.12 0.01
N MET A 34 2.63 12.44 1.17
CA MET A 34 1.49 11.63 1.61
C MET A 34 0.27 12.50 1.90
N ILE A 35 0.47 13.66 2.51
CA ILE A 35 -0.60 14.64 2.74
C ILE A 35 -1.20 15.08 1.41
N ASP A 36 -0.36 15.45 0.46
CA ASP A 36 -0.79 15.91 -0.86
C ASP A 36 -1.57 14.82 -1.61
N LEU A 37 -1.10 13.57 -1.52
CA LEU A 37 -1.81 12.43 -2.11
C LEU A 37 -3.20 12.25 -1.51
N MET A 38 -3.29 12.27 -0.19
CA MET A 38 -4.58 12.12 0.50
C MET A 38 -5.54 13.24 0.13
N VAL A 39 -5.07 14.48 0.09
CA VAL A 39 -5.89 15.62 -0.34
C VAL A 39 -6.34 15.45 -1.79
N SER A 40 -5.45 15.00 -2.66
CA SER A 40 -5.78 14.79 -4.07
C SER A 40 -6.86 13.73 -4.29
N TYR A 41 -6.96 12.74 -3.39
CA TYR A 41 -8.01 11.73 -3.42
C TYR A 41 -9.27 12.13 -2.64
N GLY A 42 -9.30 13.35 -2.12
CA GLY A 42 -10.48 13.91 -1.45
C GLY A 42 -10.61 13.57 0.03
N ALA A 43 -9.55 13.15 0.68
CA ALA A 43 -9.58 12.87 2.12
C ALA A 43 -9.82 14.15 2.92
N VAL A 44 -10.73 14.09 3.89
CA VAL A 44 -10.97 15.15 4.87
C VAL A 44 -10.31 14.84 6.21
N SER A 45 -9.93 13.58 6.41
CA SER A 45 -9.12 13.14 7.55
C SER A 45 -8.19 12.03 7.10
N ALA A 46 -7.02 11.96 7.70
CA ALA A 46 -6.05 10.91 7.38
C ALA A 46 -5.05 10.74 8.52
N GLY A 47 -4.42 9.57 8.58
CA GLY A 47 -3.36 9.27 9.51
C GLY A 47 -2.27 8.45 8.86
N MET A 48 -1.04 8.63 9.34
CA MET A 48 0.09 7.81 8.94
C MET A 48 0.12 6.53 9.77
N LEU A 49 0.46 5.45 9.11
CA LEU A 49 0.72 4.16 9.74
C LEU A 49 2.23 3.88 9.69
N ASP A 50 2.62 2.70 10.16
CA ASP A 50 4.02 2.29 10.10
C ASP A 50 4.55 2.33 8.67
N GLY A 51 5.79 2.79 8.55
CA GLY A 51 6.50 2.83 7.27
C GLY A 51 7.62 1.80 7.21
N GLY A 52 8.52 1.99 6.27
CA GLY A 52 9.67 1.12 6.08
C GLY A 52 9.24 -0.33 5.83
N SER A 53 9.87 -1.27 6.52
CA SER A 53 9.59 -2.70 6.35
C SER A 53 8.19 -3.12 6.81
N SER A 54 7.45 -2.25 7.50
CA SER A 54 6.06 -2.52 7.89
C SER A 54 5.03 -2.04 6.85
N ALA A 55 5.46 -1.33 5.81
CA ALA A 55 4.57 -0.80 4.79
C ALA A 55 4.25 -1.88 3.76
N MET A 56 3.12 -2.52 3.92
CA MET A 56 2.65 -3.59 3.04
C MET A 56 1.17 -3.42 2.76
N MET A 57 0.78 -3.68 1.51
CA MET A 57 -0.62 -3.72 1.11
C MET A 57 -0.87 -4.98 0.29
N PHE A 58 -1.88 -5.73 0.68
CA PHE A 58 -2.36 -6.89 -0.06
C PHE A 58 -3.75 -6.61 -0.60
N TYR A 59 -3.95 -6.92 -1.87
CA TYR A 59 -5.25 -6.84 -2.53
C TYR A 59 -5.46 -8.17 -3.25
N ARG A 60 -6.42 -8.96 -2.80
CA ARG A 60 -6.66 -10.31 -3.36
C ARG A 60 -6.95 -10.20 -4.87
N ASP A 61 -6.30 -11.08 -5.64
CA ASP A 61 -6.47 -11.17 -7.09
C ASP A 61 -6.08 -9.88 -7.85
N TYR A 62 -5.22 -9.04 -7.25
CA TYR A 62 -4.79 -7.76 -7.82
C TYR A 62 -4.27 -7.93 -9.26
N TYR A 63 -3.39 -8.91 -9.46
CA TYR A 63 -2.72 -9.11 -10.75
C TYR A 63 -3.65 -9.70 -11.80
N ASP A 64 -4.63 -10.49 -11.40
CA ASP A 64 -5.68 -10.98 -12.29
C ASP A 64 -6.63 -9.84 -12.68
N LYS A 65 -7.03 -9.02 -11.71
CA LYS A 65 -7.95 -7.91 -11.92
C LYS A 65 -7.42 -6.89 -12.93
N TYR A 66 -6.13 -6.64 -12.94
CA TYR A 66 -5.49 -5.67 -13.82
C TYR A 66 -4.76 -6.31 -14.99
N ASP A 67 -4.95 -7.61 -15.20
CA ASP A 67 -4.41 -8.37 -16.33
C ASP A 67 -2.88 -8.24 -16.44
N ILE A 68 -2.20 -8.39 -15.31
CA ILE A 68 -0.75 -8.30 -15.22
C ILE A 68 -0.13 -9.69 -15.38
N ASP A 69 0.93 -9.81 -16.16
CA ASP A 69 1.67 -11.04 -16.33
C ASP A 69 2.22 -11.55 -15.00
N LYS A 70 1.81 -12.77 -14.61
CA LYS A 70 2.19 -13.37 -13.33
C LYS A 70 3.47 -14.20 -13.41
N SER A 71 4.07 -14.35 -14.58
CA SER A 71 5.22 -15.25 -14.78
C SER A 71 6.47 -14.79 -14.01
N THR A 72 6.57 -13.51 -13.67
CA THR A 72 7.71 -12.91 -12.96
C THR A 72 7.44 -12.62 -11.50
N LEU A 73 6.26 -12.99 -10.99
CA LEU A 73 5.84 -12.66 -9.64
C LEU A 73 6.33 -13.72 -8.63
N ASP A 74 6.72 -13.26 -7.44
CA ASP A 74 7.04 -14.13 -6.33
C ASP A 74 5.78 -14.64 -5.62
N GLU A 75 5.98 -15.49 -4.60
CA GLU A 75 4.86 -16.10 -3.88
C GLU A 75 3.99 -15.10 -3.12
N TYR A 76 4.56 -13.97 -2.67
CA TYR A 76 3.80 -12.95 -1.94
C TYR A 76 3.01 -12.07 -2.89
N GLN A 77 3.59 -11.73 -4.04
CA GLN A 77 2.89 -11.01 -5.09
C GLN A 77 1.71 -11.83 -5.62
N LEU A 78 1.89 -13.14 -5.77
CA LEU A 78 0.79 -14.03 -6.18
C LEU A 78 -0.35 -14.06 -5.15
N GLN A 79 -0.06 -13.79 -3.88
CA GLN A 79 -1.08 -13.64 -2.85
C GLN A 79 -1.73 -12.27 -2.82
N GLY A 80 -1.23 -11.31 -3.61
CA GLY A 80 -1.79 -9.99 -3.74
C GLY A 80 -0.96 -8.85 -3.18
N LEU A 81 0.31 -9.09 -2.80
CA LEU A 81 1.19 -8.00 -2.37
C LEU A 81 1.36 -6.99 -3.51
N VAL A 82 0.93 -5.76 -3.27
CA VAL A 82 0.83 -4.72 -4.29
C VAL A 82 2.10 -3.88 -4.37
N ASN A 83 2.68 -3.53 -3.23
CA ASN A 83 3.86 -2.67 -3.21
C ASN A 83 5.15 -3.46 -3.40
N ASN A 84 6.19 -2.76 -3.82
CA ASN A 84 7.50 -3.34 -4.07
C ASN A 84 8.25 -3.57 -2.76
N TYR A 85 8.38 -4.82 -2.36
CA TYR A 85 8.98 -5.21 -1.09
C TYR A 85 10.38 -5.80 -1.31
N LYS A 86 11.29 -4.99 -1.87
CA LYS A 86 12.60 -5.47 -2.31
C LYS A 86 13.64 -5.64 -1.21
N ALA A 87 13.46 -5.02 -0.07
CA ALA A 87 14.48 -5.02 0.98
C ALA A 87 14.60 -6.37 1.71
N PHE A 88 13.58 -7.22 1.60
CA PHE A 88 13.52 -8.48 2.32
C PHE A 88 12.89 -9.55 1.44
N THR A 89 13.35 -10.79 1.58
CA THR A 89 12.78 -11.92 0.87
C THR A 89 11.37 -12.28 1.37
N ASN A 90 11.08 -11.96 2.63
CA ASN A 90 9.79 -12.22 3.25
C ASN A 90 9.24 -10.97 3.92
N PRO A 91 7.95 -10.67 3.76
CA PRO A 91 7.30 -9.62 4.54
C PRO A 91 7.45 -9.90 6.04
N ARG A 92 7.73 -8.86 6.81
CA ARG A 92 7.83 -9.02 8.26
C ARG A 92 6.46 -9.24 8.89
N ARG A 93 6.45 -9.90 10.03
CA ARG A 93 5.24 -9.99 10.85
C ARG A 93 4.97 -8.66 11.51
N ILE A 94 3.69 -8.29 11.56
CA ILE A 94 3.23 -7.08 12.22
C ILE A 94 2.11 -7.44 13.20
N PRO A 95 2.01 -6.74 14.35
CA PRO A 95 1.02 -7.08 15.37
C PRO A 95 -0.40 -6.65 15.02
N THR A 96 -0.54 -5.60 14.19
CA THR A 96 -1.85 -5.06 13.82
C THR A 96 -1.87 -4.65 12.36
N PHE A 97 -3.06 -4.68 11.76
CA PHE A 97 -3.26 -4.22 10.38
C PHE A 97 -4.73 -3.87 10.17
N PHE A 98 -4.99 -3.10 9.11
CA PHE A 98 -6.35 -2.85 8.66
C PHE A 98 -6.73 -3.87 7.60
N MET A 99 -7.95 -4.36 7.67
CA MET A 99 -8.45 -5.32 6.71
C MET A 99 -9.84 -4.90 6.25
N VAL A 100 -10.06 -5.02 4.94
CA VAL A 100 -11.37 -4.83 4.34
C VAL A 100 -11.91 -6.19 3.96
N LYS A 101 -13.06 -6.54 4.53
CA LYS A 101 -13.74 -7.79 4.19
C LYS A 101 -14.66 -7.54 2.99
N PRO A 102 -14.53 -8.33 1.90
CA PRO A 102 -15.43 -8.19 0.77
C PRO A 102 -16.87 -8.47 1.19
N GLU A 103 -17.80 -7.78 0.58
CA GLU A 103 -19.21 -8.12 0.74
C GLU A 103 -19.51 -9.49 0.11
N ALA A 104 -20.34 -10.24 0.78
CA ALA A 104 -20.70 -11.59 0.32
C ALA A 104 -21.51 -11.55 -0.98
#